data_019bea7b004d59c2493b5ea945ee225a
#
_entry.id   019bea7b004d59c2493b5ea945ee225a
#
_cell.length_a   1.000
_cell.length_b   1.000
_cell.length_c   1.000
_cell.angle_alpha   90.00
_cell.angle_beta   90.00
_cell.angle_gamma   90.00
#
_symmetry.space_group_name_H-M   'P 1'
#
loop_
_entity.id
_entity.type
_entity.pdbx_description
1 polymer ?
#
loop_
_entity_poly.entity_id
_entity_poly.type
_entity_poly.pdbx_seq_one_letter_code
_entity_poly.pdbx_strand_id
1 'polypeptide(L)'
;FTAHYRALLDQFIEKHPEFSRTSEGESIIAFTPDLTKSFNRGYTDYFTRERHHDMAVFETPKNTGEPIGKITKISSRGIEVSTVKTLHNADGLTYLTREKTLAGFAVNRAEELDRGRWLITTRDPVHKKHPQLAPGTVLYRNRDQAFEELLAKPTAKRVIALSMSWNATEDGFTLTLKDRE
;
A
#
# COMPACT_ATOMS: atom_id res chain seq x y z
N PHE A 1 3.32 -4.08 6.72
CA PHE A 1 4.71 -4.18 7.23
C PHE A 1 5.16 -5.64 7.30
N THR A 2 4.52 -6.50 8.10
CA THR A 2 4.92 -7.91 8.29
C THR A 2 5.12 -8.65 6.97
N ALA A 3 4.19 -8.53 6.03
CA ALA A 3 4.31 -9.17 4.72
C ALA A 3 5.52 -8.67 3.90
N HIS A 4 5.82 -7.37 3.99
CA HIS A 4 6.97 -6.78 3.31
C HIS A 4 8.30 -7.29 3.88
N TYR A 5 8.45 -7.25 5.21
CA TYR A 5 9.66 -7.76 5.86
C TYR A 5 9.81 -9.27 5.68
N ARG A 6 8.69 -10.01 5.68
CA ARG A 6 8.74 -11.45 5.40
C ARG A 6 9.25 -11.73 4.00
N ALA A 7 8.77 -11.01 2.99
CA ALA A 7 9.23 -11.15 1.62
C ALA A 7 10.73 -10.83 1.47
N LEU A 8 11.21 -9.77 2.12
CA LEU A 8 12.63 -9.42 2.11
C LEU A 8 13.50 -10.48 2.79
N LEU A 9 13.05 -10.99 3.93
CA LEU A 9 13.77 -12.04 4.66
C LEU A 9 13.84 -13.33 3.86
N ASP A 10 12.76 -13.72 3.20
CA ASP A 10 12.73 -14.91 2.36
C ASP A 10 13.68 -14.79 1.17
N GLN A 11 13.68 -13.62 0.50
CA GLN A 11 14.63 -13.33 -0.58
C GLN A 11 16.09 -13.32 -0.10
N PHE A 12 16.34 -12.85 1.12
CA PHE A 12 17.68 -12.86 1.69
C PHE A 12 18.15 -14.29 1.95
N ILE A 13 17.34 -15.11 2.61
CA ILE A 13 17.68 -16.51 2.91
C ILE A 13 17.90 -17.32 1.62
N GLU A 14 17.10 -17.08 0.58
CA GLU A 14 17.26 -17.73 -0.72
C GLU A 14 18.62 -17.46 -1.37
N LYS A 15 19.16 -16.24 -1.18
CA LYS A 15 20.47 -15.84 -1.71
C LYS A 15 21.65 -16.20 -0.79
N HIS A 16 21.39 -16.59 0.42
CA HIS A 16 22.36 -16.82 1.48
C HIS A 16 22.14 -18.20 2.12
N PRO A 17 22.60 -19.29 1.48
CA PRO A 17 22.36 -20.66 1.95
C PRO A 17 22.99 -20.99 3.30
N GLU A 18 23.90 -20.14 3.80
CA GLU A 18 24.44 -20.22 5.15
C GLU A 18 23.42 -19.89 6.24
N PHE A 19 22.28 -19.27 5.88
CA PHE A 19 21.17 -19.00 6.78
C PHE A 19 20.00 -19.92 6.49
N SER A 20 19.33 -20.38 7.53
CA SER A 20 18.14 -21.19 7.43
C SER A 20 16.99 -20.61 8.25
N ARG A 21 15.77 -21.04 7.96
CA ARG A 21 14.61 -20.71 8.77
C ARG A 21 14.62 -21.49 10.06
N THR A 22 14.23 -20.86 11.16
CA THR A 22 14.10 -21.53 12.47
C THR A 22 12.78 -22.28 12.63
N SER A 23 11.88 -22.18 11.67
CA SER A 23 10.57 -22.83 11.74
C SER A 23 10.13 -23.34 10.39
N GLU A 24 9.52 -24.51 10.39
CA GLU A 24 8.96 -25.17 9.22
C GLU A 24 7.82 -24.35 8.56
N GLY A 25 7.66 -24.56 7.26
CA GLY A 25 6.57 -24.00 6.48
C GLY A 25 6.86 -22.66 5.80
N GLU A 26 5.98 -22.34 4.87
CA GLU A 26 6.05 -21.16 4.03
C GLU A 26 4.85 -20.22 4.28
N SER A 27 5.10 -18.94 4.20
CA SER A 27 4.03 -17.91 4.25
C SER A 27 3.68 -17.53 2.82
N ILE A 28 2.50 -17.91 2.38
CA ILE A 28 1.93 -17.50 1.09
C ILE A 28 1.21 -16.19 1.31
N ILE A 29 1.67 -15.14 0.63
CA ILE A 29 1.10 -13.79 0.71
C ILE A 29 0.40 -13.51 -0.62
N ALA A 30 -0.91 -13.26 -0.58
CA ALA A 30 -1.77 -13.11 -1.76
C ALA A 30 -1.82 -11.68 -2.31
N PHE A 31 -0.90 -10.79 -1.93
CA PHE A 31 -0.85 -9.42 -2.40
C PHE A 31 0.59 -8.89 -2.43
N THR A 32 0.82 -7.83 -3.18
CA THR A 32 2.09 -7.11 -3.16
C THR A 32 2.09 -6.08 -2.04
N PRO A 33 2.95 -6.22 -1.02
CA PRO A 33 3.05 -5.25 0.05
C PRO A 33 3.58 -3.91 -0.47
N ASP A 34 2.88 -2.82 -0.11
CA ASP A 34 3.31 -1.46 -0.41
C ASP A 34 3.27 -0.63 0.88
N LEU A 35 4.44 -0.27 1.40
CA LEU A 35 4.57 0.47 2.64
C LEU A 35 4.09 1.91 2.51
N THR A 36 4.13 2.48 1.29
CA THR A 36 3.71 3.87 1.05
C THR A 36 2.21 4.07 1.22
N LYS A 37 1.42 2.99 1.09
CA LYS A 37 -0.03 2.98 1.28
C LYS A 37 -0.46 2.83 2.74
N SER A 38 0.49 2.60 3.65
CA SER A 38 0.25 2.55 5.09
C SER A 38 0.54 3.90 5.72
N PHE A 39 -0.02 4.15 6.92
CA PHE A 39 0.27 5.37 7.66
C PHE A 39 1.78 5.55 7.84
N ASN A 40 2.31 6.65 7.32
CA ASN A 40 3.71 7.04 7.50
C ASN A 40 3.83 8.56 7.48
N ARG A 41 4.95 9.08 7.99
CA ARG A 41 5.33 10.50 7.96
C ARG A 41 6.59 10.71 7.12
N GLY A 42 6.81 9.86 6.14
CA GLY A 42 8.04 9.71 5.40
C GLY A 42 8.88 8.55 5.94
N TYR A 43 9.81 8.09 5.13
CA TYR A 43 10.75 7.04 5.48
C TYR A 43 12.15 7.63 5.53
N THR A 44 12.95 7.12 6.46
CA THR A 44 14.36 7.47 6.61
C THR A 44 15.13 6.20 6.94
N ASP A 45 16.37 6.12 6.50
CA ASP A 45 17.30 5.08 6.93
C ASP A 45 17.96 5.41 8.27
N TYR A 46 17.51 6.48 8.93
CA TYR A 46 18.02 6.97 10.19
C TYR A 46 19.54 7.17 10.12
N PHE A 47 20.32 6.52 10.93
CA PHE A 47 21.78 6.57 10.96
C PHE A 47 22.42 5.26 10.49
N THR A 48 21.70 4.42 9.74
CA THR A 48 22.22 3.12 9.32
C THR A 48 23.39 3.21 8.34
N ARG A 49 23.45 4.27 7.54
CA ARG A 49 24.52 4.52 6.56
C ARG A 49 25.36 5.73 6.93
N GLU A 50 24.70 6.88 7.08
CA GLU A 50 25.34 8.16 7.41
C GLU A 50 24.41 9.02 8.25
N ARG A 51 24.92 10.12 8.78
CA ARG A 51 24.15 11.06 9.60
C ARG A 51 23.41 12.06 8.72
N HIS A 52 22.07 12.02 8.76
CA HIS A 52 21.20 12.95 8.05
C HIS A 52 20.61 14.00 8.99
N HIS A 53 20.35 15.20 8.46
CA HIS A 53 19.72 16.29 9.21
C HIS A 53 18.20 16.36 9.00
N ASP A 54 17.67 15.69 7.98
CA ASP A 54 16.26 15.74 7.53
C ASP A 54 15.41 14.53 7.95
N MET A 55 15.71 13.98 9.12
CA MET A 55 14.98 12.82 9.65
C MET A 55 13.58 13.12 10.18
N ALA A 56 13.25 14.39 10.35
CA ALA A 56 11.99 14.84 10.94
C ALA A 56 11.14 15.60 9.94
N VAL A 57 9.83 15.33 9.92
CA VAL A 57 8.84 16.08 9.16
C VAL A 57 8.23 17.13 10.07
N PHE A 58 8.49 18.41 9.78
CA PHE A 58 8.04 19.54 10.59
C PHE A 58 6.70 20.12 10.14
N GLU A 59 6.29 19.88 8.87
CA GLU A 59 5.10 20.48 8.28
C GLU A 59 3.81 19.94 8.89
N THR A 60 3.74 18.64 9.19
CA THR A 60 2.51 18.06 9.73
C THR A 60 2.78 16.76 10.51
N PRO A 61 2.10 16.55 11.66
CA PRO A 61 2.12 15.28 12.35
C PRO A 61 1.22 14.22 11.70
N LYS A 62 0.46 14.60 10.65
CA LYS A 62 -0.49 13.73 9.97
C LYS A 62 0.20 12.98 8.82
N ASN A 63 -0.43 11.89 8.37
CA ASN A 63 -0.03 11.20 7.16
C ASN A 63 -0.40 12.03 5.93
N THR A 64 0.59 12.51 5.19
CA THR A 64 0.39 13.21 3.93
C THR A 64 -0.09 12.25 2.84
N GLY A 65 0.40 11.00 2.88
CA GLY A 65 0.11 9.98 1.88
C GLY A 65 1.11 9.93 0.73
N GLU A 66 0.88 9.03 -0.20
CA GLU A 66 1.67 8.91 -1.43
C GLU A 66 1.33 10.04 -2.41
N PRO A 67 2.31 10.65 -3.09
CA PRO A 67 2.02 11.63 -4.14
C PRO A 67 1.33 10.92 -5.31
N ILE A 68 0.17 11.42 -5.74
CA ILE A 68 -0.58 10.83 -6.85
C ILE A 68 -0.49 11.64 -8.14
N GLY A 69 -0.36 12.95 -8.04
CA GLY A 69 -0.30 13.81 -9.23
C GLY A 69 -0.70 15.24 -8.95
N LYS A 70 -1.09 15.95 -10.00
CA LYS A 70 -1.44 17.36 -9.92
C LYS A 70 -2.84 17.63 -10.48
N ILE A 71 -3.52 18.59 -9.90
CA ILE A 71 -4.75 19.12 -10.45
C ILE A 71 -4.45 19.84 -11.75
N THR A 72 -5.18 19.49 -12.81
CA THR A 72 -5.09 20.15 -14.13
C THR A 72 -6.22 21.15 -14.32
N LYS A 73 -7.41 20.84 -13.80
CA LYS A 73 -8.60 21.70 -13.95
C LYS A 73 -9.57 21.49 -12.79
N ILE A 74 -10.27 22.56 -12.43
CA ILE A 74 -11.41 22.53 -11.51
C ILE A 74 -12.62 23.12 -12.22
N SER A 75 -13.75 22.44 -12.17
CA SER A 75 -14.99 22.83 -12.82
C SER A 75 -16.20 22.47 -11.96
N SER A 76 -17.40 22.82 -12.41
CA SER A 76 -18.64 22.36 -11.79
C SER A 76 -18.83 20.83 -11.83
N ARG A 77 -18.17 20.14 -12.78
CA ARG A 77 -18.19 18.69 -12.90
C ARG A 77 -17.30 17.99 -11.86
N GLY A 78 -16.28 18.67 -11.33
CA GLY A 78 -15.30 18.12 -10.40
C GLY A 78 -13.88 18.61 -10.65
N ILE A 79 -12.93 17.84 -10.21
CA ILE A 79 -11.48 18.09 -10.30
C ILE A 79 -10.87 17.13 -11.32
N GLU A 80 -10.20 17.65 -12.32
CA GLU A 80 -9.38 16.85 -13.23
C GLU A 80 -7.97 16.75 -12.68
N VAL A 81 -7.46 15.52 -12.63
CA VAL A 81 -6.14 15.20 -12.06
C VAL A 81 -5.31 14.45 -13.11
N SER A 82 -4.08 14.89 -13.30
CA SER A 82 -3.09 14.14 -14.07
C SER A 82 -2.31 13.21 -13.15
N THR A 83 -2.44 11.90 -13.39
CA THR A 83 -1.82 10.86 -12.57
C THR A 83 -1.66 9.55 -13.33
N VAL A 84 -0.59 8.83 -13.05
CA VAL A 84 -0.38 7.43 -13.50
C VAL A 84 -0.96 6.42 -12.52
N LYS A 85 -1.46 6.87 -11.37
CA LYS A 85 -2.06 6.03 -10.33
C LYS A 85 -3.54 5.85 -10.61
N THR A 86 -4.05 4.65 -10.43
CA THR A 86 -5.49 4.39 -10.46
C THR A 86 -6.14 4.97 -9.23
N LEU A 87 -7.21 5.73 -9.43
CA LEU A 87 -8.01 6.32 -8.35
C LEU A 87 -9.31 5.53 -8.17
N HIS A 88 -9.76 5.43 -6.93
CA HIS A 88 -10.97 4.70 -6.58
C HIS A 88 -11.96 5.59 -5.82
N ASN A 89 -13.23 5.22 -5.87
CA ASN A 89 -14.23 5.80 -4.99
C ASN A 89 -13.84 5.54 -3.54
N ALA A 90 -14.12 6.50 -2.67
CA ALA A 90 -13.77 6.51 -1.27
C ALA A 90 -12.25 6.63 -0.96
N ASP A 91 -11.38 6.84 -1.95
CA ASP A 91 -10.00 7.25 -1.70
C ASP A 91 -9.97 8.53 -0.87
N GLY A 92 -9.04 8.61 0.09
CA GLY A 92 -8.76 9.83 0.84
C GLY A 92 -7.62 10.60 0.19
N LEU A 93 -7.92 11.81 -0.28
CA LEU A 93 -6.93 12.69 -0.90
C LEU A 93 -6.59 13.85 0.01
N THR A 94 -5.32 14.24 0.00
CA THR A 94 -4.81 15.36 0.78
C THR A 94 -3.99 16.30 -0.08
N TYR A 95 -3.81 17.51 0.40
CA TYR A 95 -2.95 18.53 -0.19
C TYR A 95 -2.44 19.48 0.90
N LEU A 96 -1.32 20.12 0.66
CA LEU A 96 -0.83 21.20 1.52
C LEU A 96 -1.44 22.53 1.11
N THR A 97 -1.99 23.25 2.07
CA THR A 97 -2.50 24.62 1.87
C THR A 97 -1.33 25.59 1.69
N ARG A 98 -1.63 26.85 1.38
CA ARG A 98 -0.60 27.91 1.29
C ARG A 98 0.10 28.13 2.63
N GLU A 99 -0.61 27.91 3.74
CA GLU A 99 -0.10 28.01 5.10
C GLU A 99 0.64 26.72 5.54
N LYS A 100 0.93 25.82 4.59
CA LYS A 100 1.57 24.49 4.86
C LYS A 100 0.80 23.61 5.83
N THR A 101 -0.50 23.82 5.97
CA THR A 101 -1.36 22.91 6.74
C THR A 101 -1.91 21.81 5.83
N LEU A 102 -2.07 20.61 6.38
CA LEU A 102 -2.61 19.48 5.63
C LEU A 102 -4.13 19.53 5.65
N ALA A 103 -4.73 19.68 4.47
CA ALA A 103 -6.16 19.57 4.22
C ALA A 103 -6.45 18.33 3.36
N GLY A 104 -7.69 17.85 3.37
CA GLY A 104 -8.03 16.66 2.59
C GLY A 104 -9.54 16.50 2.42
N PHE A 105 -9.88 15.60 1.50
CA PHE A 105 -11.25 15.25 1.15
C PHE A 105 -11.35 13.79 0.68
N ALA A 106 -12.54 13.23 0.79
CA ALA A 106 -12.83 11.91 0.25
C ALA A 106 -13.32 12.02 -1.20
N VAL A 107 -12.88 11.12 -2.04
CA VAL A 107 -13.36 10.95 -3.41
C VAL A 107 -14.75 10.30 -3.35
N ASN A 108 -15.76 10.95 -3.90
CA ASN A 108 -17.09 10.36 -4.05
C ASN A 108 -17.15 9.46 -5.30
N ARG A 109 -16.66 9.95 -6.42
CA ARG A 109 -16.54 9.19 -7.66
C ARG A 109 -15.22 9.54 -8.35
N ALA A 110 -14.52 8.51 -8.80
CA ALA A 110 -13.35 8.61 -9.67
C ALA A 110 -13.70 8.00 -11.03
N GLU A 111 -13.36 8.70 -12.10
CA GLU A 111 -13.62 8.29 -13.49
C GLU A 111 -12.39 8.61 -14.32
N GLU A 112 -11.85 7.61 -15.00
CA GLU A 112 -10.76 7.82 -15.95
C GLU A 112 -11.34 8.41 -17.24
N LEU A 113 -10.89 9.62 -17.60
CA LEU A 113 -11.32 10.30 -18.82
C LEU A 113 -10.55 9.79 -20.04
N ASP A 114 -9.24 9.70 -19.87
CA ASP A 114 -8.31 9.08 -20.80
C ASP A 114 -7.01 8.72 -20.05
N ARG A 115 -6.07 8.08 -20.73
CA ARG A 115 -4.86 7.54 -20.10
C ARG A 115 -4.10 8.62 -19.31
N GLY A 116 -4.12 8.47 -18.00
CA GLY A 116 -3.41 9.36 -17.08
C GLY A 116 -4.18 10.63 -16.72
N ARG A 117 -5.47 10.80 -17.13
CA ARG A 117 -6.35 11.86 -16.67
C ARG A 117 -7.60 11.31 -15.99
N TRP A 118 -7.86 11.78 -14.80
CA TRP A 118 -8.98 11.36 -13.97
C TRP A 118 -9.87 12.54 -13.62
N LEU A 119 -11.18 12.33 -13.67
CA LEU A 119 -12.17 13.23 -13.08
C LEU A 119 -12.59 12.67 -11.74
N ILE A 120 -12.40 13.46 -10.69
CA ILE A 120 -12.86 13.13 -9.35
C ILE A 120 -13.94 14.11 -8.90
N THR A 121 -14.96 13.58 -8.26
CA THR A 121 -16.00 14.37 -7.63
C THR A 121 -15.95 14.20 -6.12
N THR A 122 -16.43 15.18 -5.40
CA THR A 122 -16.60 15.16 -3.94
C THR A 122 -18.07 15.24 -3.59
N ARG A 123 -18.46 14.86 -2.39
CA ARG A 123 -19.85 14.93 -1.94
C ARG A 123 -20.38 16.37 -1.97
N ASP A 124 -19.55 17.29 -1.51
CA ASP A 124 -19.87 18.72 -1.51
C ASP A 124 -19.03 19.45 -2.57
N PRO A 125 -19.49 20.56 -3.13
CA PRO A 125 -18.72 21.31 -4.10
C PRO A 125 -17.35 21.72 -3.56
N VAL A 126 -16.30 21.35 -4.28
CA VAL A 126 -14.89 21.57 -3.89
C VAL A 126 -14.60 23.03 -3.59
N HIS A 127 -15.07 23.94 -4.43
CA HIS A 127 -14.81 25.37 -4.29
C HIS A 127 -15.36 25.98 -2.99
N LYS A 128 -16.37 25.34 -2.38
CA LYS A 128 -16.93 25.80 -1.10
C LYS A 128 -16.11 25.33 0.09
N LYS A 129 -15.70 24.07 0.09
CA LYS A 129 -14.95 23.47 1.23
C LYS A 129 -13.44 23.61 1.12
N HIS A 130 -12.93 23.69 -0.10
CA HIS A 130 -11.50 23.72 -0.38
C HIS A 130 -11.15 24.88 -1.34
N PRO A 131 -11.39 26.14 -0.94
CA PRO A 131 -11.23 27.31 -1.83
C PRO A 131 -9.77 27.54 -2.26
N GLN A 132 -8.82 26.93 -1.59
CA GLN A 132 -7.38 27.03 -1.91
C GLN A 132 -6.92 26.07 -3.01
N LEU A 133 -7.76 25.09 -3.38
CA LEU A 133 -7.42 24.18 -4.48
C LEU A 133 -7.42 24.94 -5.80
N ALA A 134 -6.36 24.73 -6.58
CA ALA A 134 -6.17 25.37 -7.88
C ALA A 134 -5.44 24.40 -8.83
N PRO A 135 -5.50 24.62 -10.14
CA PRO A 135 -4.63 23.94 -11.07
C PRO A 135 -3.15 24.06 -10.65
N GLY A 136 -2.40 22.96 -10.75
CA GLY A 136 -1.02 22.84 -10.28
C GLY A 136 -0.88 22.36 -8.84
N THR A 137 -1.95 22.31 -8.02
CA THR A 137 -1.89 21.76 -6.67
C THR A 137 -1.53 20.28 -6.73
N VAL A 138 -0.52 19.88 -5.96
CA VAL A 138 -0.12 18.47 -5.79
C VAL A 138 -1.11 17.80 -4.86
N LEU A 139 -1.61 16.65 -5.27
CA LEU A 139 -2.45 15.78 -4.47
C LEU A 139 -1.68 14.57 -3.99
N TYR A 140 -2.00 14.17 -2.78
CA TYR A 140 -1.50 12.96 -2.14
C TYR A 140 -2.68 12.05 -1.80
N ARG A 141 -2.45 10.73 -1.72
CA ARG A 141 -3.44 9.76 -1.27
C ARG A 141 -3.01 9.20 0.08
N ASN A 142 -3.70 9.58 1.14
CA ASN A 142 -3.45 9.08 2.49
C ASN A 142 -4.34 7.89 2.88
N ARG A 143 -5.32 7.57 2.03
CA ARG A 143 -6.18 6.40 2.16
C ARG A 143 -6.43 5.80 0.78
N ASP A 144 -5.92 4.61 0.53
CA ASP A 144 -6.18 3.81 -0.66
C ASP A 144 -7.29 2.81 -0.33
N GLN A 145 -8.50 3.09 -0.78
CA GLN A 145 -9.68 2.27 -0.47
C GLN A 145 -9.53 0.83 -0.97
N ALA A 146 -9.04 0.65 -2.19
CA ALA A 146 -8.85 -0.69 -2.77
C ALA A 146 -7.81 -1.50 -1.98
N PHE A 147 -6.75 -0.86 -1.50
CA PHE A 147 -5.74 -1.51 -0.68
C PHE A 147 -6.28 -1.88 0.71
N GLU A 148 -7.08 -1.01 1.34
CA GLU A 148 -7.73 -1.32 2.61
C GLU A 148 -8.71 -2.50 2.47
N GLU A 149 -9.52 -2.52 1.41
CA GLU A 149 -10.44 -3.62 1.13
C GLU A 149 -9.70 -4.94 0.85
N LEU A 150 -8.55 -4.88 0.21
CA LEU A 150 -7.69 -6.03 0.01
C LEU A 150 -7.19 -6.58 1.35
N LEU A 151 -6.69 -5.70 2.22
CA LEU A 151 -6.16 -6.09 3.54
C LEU A 151 -7.23 -6.56 4.52
N ALA A 152 -8.50 -6.18 4.32
CA ALA A 152 -9.61 -6.68 5.13
C ALA A 152 -9.94 -8.16 4.87
N LYS A 153 -9.41 -8.75 3.80
CA LYS A 153 -9.57 -10.17 3.44
C LYS A 153 -8.42 -11.00 4.00
N PRO A 154 -8.55 -12.33 4.12
CA PRO A 154 -7.42 -13.21 4.43
C PRO A 154 -6.36 -13.13 3.31
N THR A 155 -5.28 -12.40 3.57
CA THR A 155 -4.23 -12.13 2.58
C THR A 155 -2.95 -12.89 2.82
N ALA A 156 -2.88 -13.64 3.93
CA ALA A 156 -1.71 -14.46 4.25
C ALA A 156 -2.16 -15.83 4.76
N LYS A 157 -1.46 -16.86 4.33
CA LYS A 157 -1.67 -18.25 4.77
C LYS A 157 -0.31 -18.86 5.04
N ARG A 158 -0.16 -19.52 6.19
CA ARG A 158 0.98 -20.36 6.47
C ARG A 158 0.66 -21.80 6.11
N VAL A 159 1.55 -22.45 5.38
CA VAL A 159 1.43 -23.84 4.95
C VAL A 159 2.72 -24.60 5.24
N ILE A 160 2.61 -25.87 5.53
CA ILE A 160 3.72 -26.81 5.59
C ILE A 160 3.54 -27.75 4.42
N ALA A 161 4.53 -27.84 3.54
CA ALA A 161 4.49 -28.76 2.42
C ALA A 161 4.76 -30.17 2.95
N LEU A 162 3.85 -31.08 2.68
CA LEU A 162 3.95 -32.48 3.10
C LEU A 162 4.12 -33.37 1.87
N SER A 163 5.00 -34.34 1.97
CA SER A 163 4.99 -35.52 1.10
C SER A 163 4.13 -36.59 1.73
N MET A 164 3.31 -37.23 0.92
CA MET A 164 2.42 -38.32 1.36
C MET A 164 2.73 -39.57 0.58
N SER A 165 3.03 -40.67 1.30
CA SER A 165 3.17 -41.98 0.71
C SER A 165 2.11 -42.92 1.28
N TRP A 166 1.55 -43.76 0.41
CA TRP A 166 0.54 -44.74 0.73
C TRP A 166 1.06 -46.13 0.33
N ASN A 167 1.10 -47.04 1.27
CA ASN A 167 1.55 -48.42 1.06
C ASN A 167 0.52 -49.42 1.52
N ALA A 168 0.24 -50.44 0.72
CA ALA A 168 -0.57 -51.59 1.12
C ALA A 168 0.26 -52.48 2.06
N THR A 169 -0.38 -53.00 3.09
CA THR A 169 0.17 -53.99 4.04
C THR A 169 -0.73 -55.22 4.05
N GLU A 170 -0.30 -56.31 4.66
CA GLU A 170 -1.11 -57.53 4.77
C GLU A 170 -2.45 -57.30 5.49
N ASP A 171 -2.47 -56.40 6.46
CA ASP A 171 -3.65 -56.08 7.30
C ASP A 171 -4.38 -54.79 6.92
N GLY A 172 -3.99 -54.13 5.80
CA GLY A 172 -4.61 -52.86 5.41
C GLY A 172 -3.69 -51.91 4.67
N PHE A 173 -3.63 -50.66 5.10
CA PHE A 173 -2.83 -49.61 4.45
C PHE A 173 -2.08 -48.77 5.47
N THR A 174 -0.88 -48.37 5.13
CA THR A 174 -0.09 -47.40 5.89
C THR A 174 0.00 -46.10 5.11
N LEU A 175 -0.41 -44.98 5.75
CA LEU A 175 -0.22 -43.63 5.26
C LEU A 175 0.93 -42.98 6.03
N THR A 176 1.97 -42.56 5.31
CA THR A 176 3.09 -41.84 5.88
C THR A 176 3.08 -40.39 5.37
N LEU A 177 3.12 -39.43 6.30
CA LEU A 177 3.24 -37.99 6.03
C LEU A 177 4.63 -37.55 6.49
N LYS A 178 5.35 -36.84 5.63
CA LYS A 178 6.64 -36.21 5.97
C LYS A 178 6.61 -34.75 5.53
N ASP A 179 7.08 -33.85 6.38
CA ASP A 179 7.44 -32.49 6.00
C ASP A 179 8.74 -32.46 5.20
N ARG A 180 9.06 -31.36 4.62
CA ARG A 180 10.35 -31.15 3.97
C ARG A 180 11.38 -30.87 5.07
N GLU A 181 12.23 -31.79 5.36
CA GLU A 181 13.51 -31.54 6.02
C GLU A 181 14.51 -30.96 5.03
#